data_9e2c2686d2cd057cc9bd069ca5302d1e
#
_entry.id   9e2c2686d2cd057cc9bd069ca5302d1e
#
_cell.length_a   1.000
_cell.length_b   1.000
_cell.length_c   1.000
_cell.angle_alpha   90.00
_cell.angle_beta   90.00
_cell.angle_gamma   90.00
#
_symmetry.space_group_name_H-M   'P 1'
#
loop_
_entity.id
_entity.type
_entity.pdbx_description
1 polymer ?
#
loop_
_entity_poly.entity_id
_entity_poly.type
_entity_poly.pdbx_seq_one_letter_code
_entity_poly.pdbx_strand_id
1 'polypeptide(L)'
;SILRELAKVVDMEDQDLTYLLRQIPVQSSKTLKQSIRELPELKGFIQRSEKMKIFFKIATTLEGLPRHISTHAAGVVITKNPLTEYIPITLGSNEMYLTQYAMNDLEKIGLLKIDFLGLKNLTILEQIVHSIRKYEKKKIELEKLPENDPQTLQLLQQGKTNGIFQFESEGMKQVLTRLKPDHFEDLVAVNALYRPGPMEFIPTYIERKRGKENFEYAHPDLKPILKNTYGVLVYQEQIMQIAHVFAGFSYGQADILRRAVSKKQTDILSGESERFIKGCINNGYSKEIAEQIFTWIMKFSNYGFNRSHAVAYSKIAYQLAYLKTHFPNHFFAELLSSSIHQQEKVQMYVKELKQIGIKVKAPSINKSYGKFTVDQDGIRIGLSLIKGIGNQVIKEIVQVRNRGKLTNLYHFCIRVPTKNVNRKVLESLIKAGAFDETYSNRASMLASIDDALERGELFGDFNNQHNLFENGLEFESSFVPIEDFSQAKKLADEKELLGIYVSSHPLAQYRKALQWNGFVSMQKAQHIRQGKDLKSAVIIQVIKEIRTKKGEKMAFVTIGDETDDMEAVIFPNLYRNVGSWLTEEMLVFIK
;
A
#
# COMPACT_ATOMS: atom_id res chain seq x y z
N SER A 1 -21.27 9.25 -6.06
CA SER A 1 -22.05 8.47 -5.07
C SER A 1 -23.53 8.42 -5.41
N ILE A 2 -24.15 9.56 -5.84
CA ILE A 2 -25.59 9.64 -6.13
C ILE A 2 -26.10 8.58 -7.12
N LEU A 3 -25.35 8.32 -8.20
CA LEU A 3 -25.72 7.33 -9.20
C LEU A 3 -25.78 5.91 -8.62
N ARG A 4 -24.88 5.57 -7.69
CA ARG A 4 -24.89 4.26 -7.02
C ARG A 4 -26.07 4.07 -6.09
N GLU A 5 -26.48 5.13 -5.41
CA GLU A 5 -27.64 5.09 -4.50
C GLU A 5 -28.95 5.03 -5.28
N LEU A 6 -29.08 5.87 -6.31
CA LEU A 6 -30.24 5.81 -7.19
C LEU A 6 -30.33 4.48 -7.94
N ALA A 7 -29.22 3.89 -8.37
CA ALA A 7 -29.21 2.59 -9.03
C ALA A 7 -29.80 1.49 -8.15
N LYS A 8 -29.53 1.52 -6.84
CA LYS A 8 -30.16 0.60 -5.87
C LYS A 8 -31.66 0.82 -5.74
N VAL A 9 -32.10 2.09 -5.73
CA VAL A 9 -33.52 2.42 -5.58
C VAL A 9 -34.35 2.05 -6.82
N VAL A 10 -33.74 2.16 -8.01
CA VAL A 10 -34.42 1.81 -9.26
C VAL A 10 -34.13 0.38 -9.72
N ASP A 11 -33.48 -0.41 -8.90
CA ASP A 11 -33.12 -1.80 -9.19
C ASP A 11 -32.41 -1.94 -10.57
N MET A 12 -31.29 -1.19 -10.70
CA MET A 12 -30.46 -1.21 -11.90
C MET A 12 -29.48 -2.37 -11.84
N GLU A 13 -29.30 -3.06 -12.95
CA GLU A 13 -28.31 -4.13 -13.04
C GLU A 13 -26.87 -3.61 -12.81
N ASP A 14 -26.04 -4.37 -12.08
CA ASP A 14 -24.66 -3.99 -11.77
C ASP A 14 -23.80 -3.77 -13.01
N GLN A 15 -24.13 -4.41 -14.11
CA GLN A 15 -23.43 -4.25 -15.39
C GLN A 15 -23.69 -2.87 -15.99
N ASP A 16 -24.94 -2.42 -15.98
CA ASP A 16 -25.33 -1.09 -16.47
C ASP A 16 -24.75 0.02 -15.59
N LEU A 17 -24.78 -0.17 -14.27
CA LEU A 17 -24.18 0.75 -13.34
C LEU A 17 -22.65 0.86 -13.54
N THR A 18 -21.97 -0.27 -13.73
CA THR A 18 -20.53 -0.31 -13.98
C THR A 18 -20.16 0.38 -15.29
N TYR A 19 -20.94 0.13 -16.35
CA TYR A 19 -20.77 0.82 -17.63
C TYR A 19 -20.93 2.32 -17.47
N LEU A 20 -22.01 2.74 -16.83
CA LEU A 20 -22.31 4.16 -16.56
C LEU A 20 -21.19 4.88 -15.81
N LEU A 21 -20.69 4.26 -14.73
CA LEU A 21 -19.65 4.84 -13.91
C LEU A 21 -18.30 4.94 -14.62
N ARG A 22 -18.04 4.09 -15.62
CA ARG A 22 -16.83 4.19 -16.47
C ARG A 22 -16.87 5.34 -17.46
N GLN A 23 -18.06 5.72 -17.93
CA GLN A 23 -18.23 6.82 -18.87
C GLN A 23 -18.09 8.20 -18.22
N ILE A 24 -18.34 8.30 -16.92
CA ILE A 24 -18.31 9.58 -16.20
C ILE A 24 -16.95 9.74 -15.51
N PRO A 25 -16.13 10.74 -15.91
CA PRO A 25 -14.82 10.97 -15.28
C PRO A 25 -14.97 11.31 -13.78
N VAL A 26 -14.32 10.55 -12.93
CA VAL A 26 -14.40 10.69 -11.45
C VAL A 26 -13.84 12.04 -10.96
N GLN A 27 -12.93 12.66 -11.72
CA GLN A 27 -12.23 13.91 -11.36
C GLN A 27 -12.67 15.11 -12.21
N SER A 28 -13.81 15.03 -12.88
CA SER A 28 -14.31 16.16 -13.67
C SER A 28 -14.91 17.23 -12.75
N SER A 29 -14.50 18.48 -12.93
CA SER A 29 -15.17 19.66 -12.37
C SER A 29 -16.53 19.94 -13.04
N LYS A 30 -16.92 19.10 -14.01
CA LYS A 30 -18.16 19.23 -14.79
C LYS A 30 -19.33 18.60 -14.05
N THR A 31 -20.48 19.27 -14.14
CA THR A 31 -21.75 18.69 -13.64
C THR A 31 -22.15 17.47 -14.48
N LEU A 32 -22.99 16.62 -13.90
CA LEU A 32 -23.56 15.47 -14.62
C LEU A 32 -24.31 15.94 -15.89
N LYS A 33 -25.02 17.07 -15.81
CA LYS A 33 -25.72 17.68 -16.94
C LYS A 33 -24.77 18.09 -18.07
N GLN A 34 -23.60 18.63 -17.74
CA GLN A 34 -22.55 18.95 -18.73
C GLN A 34 -21.97 17.69 -19.34
N SER A 35 -21.65 16.68 -18.52
CA SER A 35 -21.13 15.39 -18.96
C SER A 35 -22.10 14.68 -19.94
N ILE A 36 -23.40 14.72 -19.68
CA ILE A 36 -24.43 14.17 -20.58
C ILE A 36 -24.44 14.89 -21.93
N ARG A 37 -24.23 16.21 -21.95
CA ARG A 37 -24.21 16.99 -23.21
C ARG A 37 -23.00 16.68 -24.08
N GLU A 38 -21.84 16.45 -23.45
CA GLU A 38 -20.55 16.31 -24.13
C GLU A 38 -20.23 14.87 -24.54
N LEU A 39 -20.86 13.85 -23.91
CA LEU A 39 -20.57 12.44 -24.16
C LEU A 39 -21.73 11.80 -24.96
N PRO A 40 -21.58 11.59 -26.29
CA PRO A 40 -22.62 11.01 -27.14
C PRO A 40 -23.03 9.59 -26.67
N GLU A 41 -22.08 8.80 -26.18
CA GLU A 41 -22.33 7.44 -25.67
C GLU A 41 -23.24 7.44 -24.44
N LEU A 42 -23.04 8.40 -23.53
CA LEU A 42 -23.88 8.57 -22.36
C LEU A 42 -25.30 9.04 -22.75
N LYS A 43 -25.40 9.92 -23.72
CA LYS A 43 -26.69 10.37 -24.29
C LYS A 43 -27.45 9.20 -24.94
N GLY A 44 -26.75 8.36 -25.72
CA GLY A 44 -27.33 7.15 -26.31
C GLY A 44 -27.78 6.14 -25.24
N PHE A 45 -27.03 5.97 -24.15
CA PHE A 45 -27.40 5.10 -23.05
C PHE A 45 -28.68 5.58 -22.34
N ILE A 46 -28.81 6.88 -22.10
CA ILE A 46 -30.00 7.48 -21.49
C ILE A 46 -31.23 7.26 -22.36
N GLN A 47 -31.10 7.31 -23.67
CA GLN A 47 -32.22 7.17 -24.59
C GLN A 47 -32.75 5.74 -24.75
N ARG A 48 -32.02 4.73 -24.23
CA ARG A 48 -32.41 3.30 -24.37
C ARG A 48 -33.71 2.93 -23.69
N SER A 49 -34.09 3.62 -22.61
CA SER A 49 -35.36 3.33 -21.91
C SER A 49 -35.88 4.55 -21.15
N GLU A 50 -37.21 4.58 -20.92
CA GLU A 50 -37.82 5.59 -20.07
C GLU A 50 -37.30 5.56 -18.63
N LYS A 51 -36.99 4.36 -18.12
CA LYS A 51 -36.38 4.18 -16.80
C LYS A 51 -35.08 4.95 -16.68
N MET A 52 -34.20 4.90 -17.72
CA MET A 52 -32.92 5.63 -17.75
C MET A 52 -33.14 7.15 -17.83
N LYS A 53 -34.09 7.62 -18.60
CA LYS A 53 -34.41 9.05 -18.66
C LYS A 53 -34.86 9.59 -17.30
N ILE A 54 -35.74 8.87 -16.61
CA ILE A 54 -36.20 9.23 -15.25
C ILE A 54 -35.02 9.20 -14.27
N PHE A 55 -34.20 8.15 -14.30
CA PHE A 55 -33.00 7.99 -13.47
C PHE A 55 -32.06 9.21 -13.59
N PHE A 56 -31.73 9.61 -14.82
CA PHE A 56 -30.83 10.74 -15.03
C PHE A 56 -31.47 12.09 -14.72
N LYS A 57 -32.80 12.23 -14.93
CA LYS A 57 -33.53 13.41 -14.51
C LYS A 57 -33.44 13.60 -13.00
N ILE A 58 -33.68 12.55 -12.23
CA ILE A 58 -33.59 12.57 -10.76
C ILE A 58 -32.12 12.83 -10.36
N ALA A 59 -31.14 12.13 -10.97
CA ALA A 59 -29.73 12.28 -10.65
C ALA A 59 -29.24 13.73 -10.84
N THR A 60 -29.63 14.38 -11.95
CA THR A 60 -29.26 15.78 -12.22
C THR A 60 -29.94 16.77 -11.29
N THR A 61 -31.13 16.45 -10.80
CA THR A 61 -31.86 17.29 -9.83
C THR A 61 -31.26 17.20 -8.43
N LEU A 62 -30.78 16.01 -8.04
CA LEU A 62 -30.20 15.76 -6.73
C LEU A 62 -28.68 16.07 -6.68
N GLU A 63 -28.06 16.33 -7.83
CA GLU A 63 -26.63 16.66 -7.88
C GLU A 63 -26.34 17.95 -7.12
N GLY A 64 -25.34 17.90 -6.22
CA GLY A 64 -24.92 19.05 -5.41
C GLY A 64 -25.70 19.25 -4.11
N LEU A 65 -26.78 18.51 -3.87
CA LEU A 65 -27.49 18.59 -2.60
C LEU A 65 -26.66 17.94 -1.48
N PRO A 66 -26.60 18.53 -0.28
CA PRO A 66 -26.00 17.91 0.89
C PRO A 66 -26.75 16.62 1.26
N ARG A 67 -26.04 15.51 1.42
CA ARG A 67 -26.65 14.20 1.70
C ARG A 67 -26.07 13.47 2.89
N HIS A 68 -24.84 13.78 3.23
CA HIS A 68 -24.12 13.10 4.29
C HIS A 68 -23.44 14.11 5.20
N ILE A 69 -23.48 13.80 6.49
CA ILE A 69 -22.64 14.43 7.50
C ILE A 69 -21.51 13.46 7.78
N SER A 70 -20.26 13.93 7.72
CA SER A 70 -19.10 13.13 8.03
C SER A 70 -18.13 13.90 8.92
N THR A 71 -17.48 13.18 9.81
CA THR A 71 -16.39 13.74 10.62
C THR A 71 -15.13 13.84 9.78
N HIS A 72 -14.47 14.98 9.80
CA HIS A 72 -13.15 15.13 9.19
C HIS A 72 -12.13 14.23 9.92
N ALA A 73 -11.29 13.52 9.16
CA ALA A 73 -10.40 12.50 9.72
C ALA A 73 -9.34 13.08 10.69
N ALA A 74 -8.94 14.34 10.50
CA ALA A 74 -7.81 14.93 11.21
C ALA A 74 -8.03 16.40 11.61
N GLY A 75 -9.02 17.09 11.05
CA GLY A 75 -9.23 18.53 11.25
C GLY A 75 -9.91 18.85 12.57
N VAL A 76 -9.27 19.68 13.38
CA VAL A 76 -9.78 20.16 14.66
C VAL A 76 -9.86 21.67 14.62
N VAL A 77 -11.00 22.23 15.02
CA VAL A 77 -11.16 23.69 15.21
C VAL A 77 -10.81 24.05 16.63
N ILE A 78 -9.92 25.01 16.81
CA ILE A 78 -9.43 25.45 18.13
C ILE A 78 -9.79 26.92 18.31
N THR A 79 -10.40 27.22 19.46
CA THR A 79 -10.81 28.58 19.85
C THR A 79 -10.43 28.85 21.29
N LYS A 80 -10.34 30.14 21.64
CA LYS A 80 -10.07 30.57 23.01
C LYS A 80 -11.28 30.33 23.94
N ASN A 81 -12.48 30.64 23.43
CA ASN A 81 -13.75 30.47 24.13
C ASN A 81 -14.47 29.22 23.58
N PRO A 82 -15.52 28.71 24.25
CA PRO A 82 -16.32 27.61 23.74
C PRO A 82 -16.82 27.85 22.31
N LEU A 83 -16.72 26.85 21.43
CA LEU A 83 -17.16 26.95 20.02
C LEU A 83 -18.61 27.38 19.86
N THR A 84 -19.45 27.06 20.82
CA THR A 84 -20.88 27.44 20.86
C THR A 84 -21.13 28.94 20.89
N GLU A 85 -20.13 29.75 21.29
CA GLU A 85 -20.20 31.21 21.22
C GLU A 85 -20.03 31.75 19.79
N TYR A 86 -19.45 30.93 18.88
CA TYR A 86 -19.13 31.36 17.52
C TYR A 86 -20.01 30.68 16.47
N ILE A 87 -20.30 29.39 16.65
CA ILE A 87 -20.97 28.55 15.64
C ILE A 87 -21.84 27.47 16.28
N PRO A 88 -22.87 27.00 15.57
CA PRO A 88 -23.61 25.83 16.00
C PRO A 88 -22.75 24.57 15.87
N ILE A 89 -22.88 23.67 16.83
CA ILE A 89 -22.24 22.36 16.86
C ILE A 89 -23.28 21.24 16.92
N THR A 90 -22.88 20.04 16.52
CA THR A 90 -23.71 18.83 16.61
C THR A 90 -22.87 17.66 17.12
N LEU A 91 -23.52 16.66 17.68
CA LEU A 91 -22.84 15.43 18.11
C LEU A 91 -22.64 14.52 16.90
N GLY A 92 -21.40 14.11 16.66
CA GLY A 92 -21.06 13.16 15.60
C GLY A 92 -21.22 11.71 16.03
N SER A 93 -21.00 10.77 15.10
CA SER A 93 -21.17 9.33 15.31
C SER A 93 -20.23 8.72 16.36
N ASN A 94 -19.11 9.40 16.69
CA ASN A 94 -18.10 8.93 17.63
C ASN A 94 -18.11 9.71 18.95
N GLU A 95 -19.27 10.22 19.36
CA GLU A 95 -19.43 11.07 20.55
C GLU A 95 -18.58 12.34 20.55
N MET A 96 -18.02 12.73 19.39
CA MET A 96 -17.27 13.97 19.22
C MET A 96 -18.15 15.07 18.64
N TYR A 97 -17.98 16.27 19.14
CA TYR A 97 -18.70 17.43 18.60
C TYR A 97 -18.14 17.83 17.23
N LEU A 98 -19.04 18.12 16.31
CA LEU A 98 -18.75 18.59 14.96
C LEU A 98 -19.27 20.02 14.77
N THR A 99 -18.54 20.83 14.01
CA THR A 99 -19.05 22.10 13.52
C THR A 99 -20.14 21.84 12.47
N GLN A 100 -21.23 22.61 12.48
CA GLN A 100 -22.26 22.54 11.46
C GLN A 100 -21.91 23.33 10.19
N TYR A 101 -20.85 24.13 10.22
CA TYR A 101 -20.34 24.87 9.06
C TYR A 101 -19.22 24.11 8.36
N ALA A 102 -19.17 24.27 7.04
CA ALA A 102 -18.11 23.74 6.21
C ALA A 102 -16.81 24.54 6.38
N MET A 103 -15.65 23.94 6.02
CA MET A 103 -14.33 24.52 6.18
C MET A 103 -14.20 25.96 5.66
N ASN A 104 -14.70 26.22 4.43
CA ASN A 104 -14.59 27.55 3.82
C ASN A 104 -15.36 28.63 4.60
N ASP A 105 -16.45 28.26 5.26
CA ASP A 105 -17.26 29.19 6.05
C ASP A 105 -16.61 29.42 7.40
N LEU A 106 -15.98 28.40 7.99
CA LEU A 106 -15.18 28.56 9.23
C LEU A 106 -14.01 29.54 9.03
N GLU A 107 -13.32 29.45 7.90
CA GLU A 107 -12.23 30.38 7.56
C GLU A 107 -12.73 31.82 7.38
N LYS A 108 -13.91 32.02 6.74
CA LYS A 108 -14.51 33.36 6.55
C LYS A 108 -14.86 34.07 7.85
N ILE A 109 -15.28 33.31 8.88
CA ILE A 109 -15.59 33.86 10.20
C ILE A 109 -14.36 33.93 11.12
N GLY A 110 -13.17 33.61 10.59
CA GLY A 110 -11.89 33.75 11.29
C GLY A 110 -11.53 32.60 12.22
N LEU A 111 -12.19 31.45 12.10
CA LEU A 111 -11.83 30.27 12.89
C LEU A 111 -10.66 29.52 12.26
N LEU A 112 -9.77 29.03 13.11
CA LEU A 112 -8.59 28.28 12.70
C LEU A 112 -8.86 26.78 12.78
N LYS A 113 -8.74 26.09 11.63
CA LYS A 113 -8.72 24.64 11.55
C LYS A 113 -7.27 24.14 11.51
N ILE A 114 -6.94 23.23 12.41
CA ILE A 114 -5.63 22.58 12.47
C ILE A 114 -5.82 21.10 12.14
N ASP A 115 -5.03 20.58 11.21
CA ASP A 115 -5.09 19.17 10.82
C ASP A 115 -4.01 18.36 11.56
N PHE A 116 -4.45 17.46 12.46
CA PHE A 116 -3.59 16.52 13.19
C PHE A 116 -3.57 15.19 12.45
N LEU A 117 -2.74 15.10 11.42
CA LEU A 117 -2.63 13.90 10.60
C LEU A 117 -1.41 13.07 10.99
N GLY A 118 -1.65 11.88 11.57
CA GLY A 118 -0.60 10.90 11.82
C GLY A 118 -0.15 10.22 10.52
N LEU A 119 1.15 10.03 10.35
CA LEU A 119 1.72 9.29 9.23
C LEU A 119 2.25 7.93 9.71
N LYS A 120 1.57 6.84 9.35
CA LYS A 120 1.93 5.46 9.74
C LYS A 120 3.39 5.12 9.42
N ASN A 121 3.94 5.67 8.34
CA ASN A 121 5.32 5.42 7.92
C ASN A 121 6.35 5.96 8.91
N LEU A 122 6.06 7.04 9.64
CA LEU A 122 6.95 7.53 10.70
C LEU A 122 7.01 6.55 11.87
N THR A 123 5.86 5.98 12.25
CA THR A 123 5.81 4.91 13.27
C THR A 123 6.60 3.67 12.82
N ILE A 124 6.49 3.28 11.55
CA ILE A 124 7.27 2.16 10.98
C ILE A 124 8.77 2.47 11.05
N LEU A 125 9.20 3.66 10.64
CA LEU A 125 10.61 4.09 10.73
C LEU A 125 11.14 3.99 12.16
N GLU A 126 10.39 4.52 13.13
CA GLU A 126 10.75 4.48 14.55
C GLU A 126 10.88 3.04 15.06
N GLN A 127 9.92 2.17 14.70
CA GLN A 127 9.92 0.76 15.10
C GLN A 127 11.12 0.00 14.48
N ILE A 128 11.47 0.27 13.21
CA ILE A 128 12.65 -0.32 12.57
C ILE A 128 13.93 0.11 13.30
N VAL A 129 14.10 1.40 13.57
CA VAL A 129 15.27 1.94 14.30
C VAL A 129 15.35 1.34 15.71
N HIS A 130 14.20 1.24 16.40
CA HIS A 130 14.13 0.59 17.71
C HIS A 130 14.53 -0.88 17.63
N SER A 131 14.06 -1.62 16.63
CA SER A 131 14.41 -3.02 16.39
C SER A 131 15.90 -3.20 16.15
N ILE A 132 16.51 -2.37 15.30
CA ILE A 132 17.97 -2.38 15.05
C ILE A 132 18.74 -2.14 16.34
N ARG A 133 18.35 -1.12 17.10
CA ARG A 133 18.99 -0.82 18.40
C ARG A 133 18.88 -1.99 19.39
N LYS A 134 17.72 -2.64 19.44
CA LYS A 134 17.45 -3.76 20.35
C LYS A 134 18.30 -5.00 20.01
N TYR A 135 18.33 -5.41 18.75
CA TYR A 135 18.92 -6.68 18.31
C TYR A 135 20.37 -6.55 17.87
N GLU A 136 20.74 -5.46 17.17
CA GLU A 136 22.12 -5.25 16.68
C GLU A 136 22.96 -4.31 17.56
N LYS A 137 22.36 -3.68 18.60
CA LYS A 137 23.02 -2.69 19.47
C LYS A 137 23.56 -1.46 18.71
N LYS A 138 23.08 -1.22 17.50
CA LYS A 138 23.47 -0.06 16.67
C LYS A 138 22.49 1.09 16.88
N LYS A 139 23.02 2.31 16.99
CA LYS A 139 22.23 3.55 17.02
C LYS A 139 22.16 4.13 15.60
N ILE A 140 20.96 4.24 15.04
CA ILE A 140 20.72 4.90 13.76
C ILE A 140 20.12 6.27 14.01
N GLU A 141 20.74 7.31 13.48
CA GLU A 141 20.26 8.69 13.50
C GLU A 141 19.76 9.04 12.10
N LEU A 142 18.45 9.05 11.92
CA LEU A 142 17.80 9.20 10.61
C LEU A 142 18.16 10.52 9.91
N GLU A 143 18.40 11.59 10.68
CA GLU A 143 18.80 12.89 10.14
C GLU A 143 20.21 12.93 9.57
N LYS A 144 21.07 12.01 10.01
CA LYS A 144 22.48 11.95 9.62
C LYS A 144 22.77 10.92 8.53
N LEU A 145 21.75 10.29 7.96
CA LEU A 145 21.95 9.35 6.88
C LEU A 145 22.54 10.04 5.63
N PRO A 146 23.49 9.40 4.92
CA PRO A 146 24.04 9.94 3.68
C PRO A 146 22.94 10.03 2.62
N GLU A 147 22.73 11.20 2.02
CA GLU A 147 21.61 11.44 1.07
C GLU A 147 21.78 10.76 -0.28
N ASN A 148 23.01 10.38 -0.64
CA ASN A 148 23.35 9.77 -1.92
C ASN A 148 24.06 8.43 -1.73
N ASP A 149 23.58 7.59 -0.79
CA ASP A 149 24.12 6.24 -0.58
C ASP A 149 23.95 5.39 -1.85
N PRO A 150 25.04 4.90 -2.45
CA PRO A 150 24.98 4.23 -3.76
C PRO A 150 24.11 2.97 -3.75
N GLN A 151 24.11 2.21 -2.66
CA GLN A 151 23.33 0.97 -2.55
C GLN A 151 21.84 1.27 -2.43
N THR A 152 21.47 2.31 -1.68
CA THR A 152 20.09 2.79 -1.57
C THR A 152 19.57 3.30 -2.91
N LEU A 153 20.37 4.10 -3.62
CA LEU A 153 20.02 4.59 -4.96
C LEU A 153 19.88 3.43 -5.95
N GLN A 154 20.76 2.42 -5.88
CA GLN A 154 20.68 1.23 -6.73
C GLN A 154 19.37 0.44 -6.49
N LEU A 155 18.95 0.28 -5.24
CA LEU A 155 17.66 -0.34 -4.90
C LEU A 155 16.49 0.42 -5.56
N LEU A 156 16.51 1.76 -5.48
CA LEU A 156 15.49 2.62 -6.12
C LEU A 156 15.52 2.52 -7.65
N GLN A 157 16.73 2.51 -8.26
CA GLN A 157 16.92 2.33 -9.71
C GLN A 157 16.40 0.98 -10.22
N GLN A 158 16.43 -0.05 -9.38
CA GLN A 158 15.91 -1.38 -9.70
C GLN A 158 14.38 -1.49 -9.52
N GLY A 159 13.72 -0.45 -9.01
CA GLY A 159 12.29 -0.48 -8.71
C GLY A 159 11.90 -1.42 -7.56
N LYS A 160 12.84 -1.84 -6.72
CA LYS A 160 12.60 -2.73 -5.56
C LYS A 160 12.01 -1.97 -4.38
N THR A 161 10.92 -1.26 -4.62
CA THR A 161 10.37 -0.23 -3.72
C THR A 161 9.12 -0.64 -2.96
N ASN A 162 8.80 -1.95 -2.89
CA ASN A 162 7.71 -2.42 -2.03
C ASN A 162 7.91 -1.97 -0.58
N GLY A 163 6.86 -1.41 0.01
CA GLY A 163 6.88 -0.88 1.37
C GLY A 163 7.59 0.47 1.54
N ILE A 164 8.11 1.06 0.47
CA ILE A 164 8.70 2.40 0.50
C ILE A 164 7.61 3.43 0.21
N PHE A 165 7.36 4.28 1.19
CA PHE A 165 6.36 5.34 1.12
C PHE A 165 6.45 6.14 -0.19
N GLN A 166 5.32 6.40 -0.84
CA GLN A 166 5.18 7.09 -2.13
C GLN A 166 5.77 6.37 -3.34
N PHE A 167 6.67 5.39 -3.17
CA PHE A 167 7.40 4.76 -4.28
C PHE A 167 6.98 3.32 -4.58
N GLU A 168 5.96 2.79 -3.90
CA GLU A 168 5.56 1.37 -4.02
C GLU A 168 4.64 1.04 -5.21
N SER A 169 3.99 2.04 -5.86
CA SER A 169 3.10 1.77 -6.98
C SER A 169 3.84 1.31 -8.24
N GLU A 170 3.25 0.43 -9.04
CA GLU A 170 3.89 -0.11 -10.25
C GLU A 170 4.29 0.99 -11.24
N GLY A 171 3.44 1.99 -11.44
CA GLY A 171 3.79 3.12 -12.31
C GLY A 171 4.99 3.91 -11.77
N MET A 172 5.08 4.12 -10.47
CA MET A 172 6.23 4.79 -9.86
C MET A 172 7.51 3.94 -9.98
N LYS A 173 7.43 2.63 -9.79
CA LYS A 173 8.56 1.71 -10.01
C LYS A 173 9.10 1.81 -11.44
N GLN A 174 8.21 1.85 -12.43
CA GLN A 174 8.60 2.04 -13.83
C GLN A 174 9.29 3.39 -14.05
N VAL A 175 8.78 4.46 -13.44
CA VAL A 175 9.41 5.78 -13.51
C VAL A 175 10.80 5.77 -12.90
N LEU A 176 10.98 5.21 -11.69
CA LEU A 176 12.29 5.11 -11.02
C LEU A 176 13.29 4.29 -11.83
N THR A 177 12.85 3.16 -12.41
CA THR A 177 13.69 2.30 -13.26
C THR A 177 14.14 3.02 -14.54
N ARG A 178 13.27 3.84 -15.14
CA ARG A 178 13.59 4.66 -16.30
C ARG A 178 14.45 5.86 -15.97
N LEU A 179 14.16 6.55 -14.87
CA LEU A 179 14.89 7.72 -14.39
C LEU A 179 16.32 7.38 -13.97
N LYS A 180 16.50 6.25 -13.27
CA LYS A 180 17.74 5.85 -12.60
C LYS A 180 18.27 6.97 -11.70
N PRO A 181 17.57 7.29 -10.61
CA PRO A 181 17.96 8.37 -9.71
C PRO A 181 19.37 8.16 -9.18
N ASP A 182 20.21 9.16 -9.26
CA ASP A 182 21.59 9.18 -8.76
C ASP A 182 21.82 10.24 -7.67
N HIS A 183 20.81 11.06 -7.41
CA HIS A 183 20.79 12.07 -6.37
C HIS A 183 19.43 12.13 -5.66
N PHE A 184 19.42 12.57 -4.41
CA PHE A 184 18.20 12.78 -3.64
C PHE A 184 17.22 13.73 -4.33
N GLU A 185 17.71 14.79 -5.00
CA GLU A 185 16.86 15.75 -5.72
C GLU A 185 16.02 15.11 -6.85
N ASP A 186 16.48 14.02 -7.45
CA ASP A 186 15.67 13.28 -8.43
C ASP A 186 14.41 12.68 -7.80
N LEU A 187 14.55 12.18 -6.56
CA LEU A 187 13.43 11.62 -5.81
C LEU A 187 12.41 12.70 -5.47
N VAL A 188 12.91 13.89 -5.11
CA VAL A 188 12.07 15.06 -4.81
C VAL A 188 11.29 15.49 -6.06
N ALA A 189 11.97 15.55 -7.21
CA ALA A 189 11.34 15.95 -8.47
C ALA A 189 10.28 14.94 -8.93
N VAL A 190 10.59 13.64 -8.88
CA VAL A 190 9.64 12.59 -9.27
C VAL A 190 8.44 12.56 -8.35
N ASN A 191 8.63 12.71 -7.05
CA ASN A 191 7.54 12.77 -6.08
C ASN A 191 6.59 13.97 -6.37
N ALA A 192 7.14 15.09 -6.81
CA ALA A 192 6.37 16.26 -7.21
C ALA A 192 5.64 16.06 -8.55
N LEU A 193 6.26 15.36 -9.51
CA LEU A 193 5.74 15.16 -10.86
C LEU A 193 4.75 13.98 -10.98
N TYR A 194 4.91 12.93 -10.17
CA TYR A 194 4.10 11.71 -10.31
C TYR A 194 2.69 11.89 -9.73
N ARG A 195 1.86 12.63 -10.45
CA ARG A 195 0.44 12.87 -10.15
C ARG A 195 -0.29 13.28 -11.44
N PRO A 196 -1.62 13.11 -11.52
CA PRO A 196 -2.40 13.47 -12.69
C PRO A 196 -2.13 14.93 -13.13
N GLY A 197 -1.80 15.13 -14.40
CA GLY A 197 -1.37 16.37 -14.98
C GLY A 197 0.15 16.44 -15.12
N PRO A 198 0.91 16.74 -14.07
CA PRO A 198 2.37 16.93 -14.15
C PRO A 198 3.15 15.71 -14.62
N MET A 199 2.60 14.51 -14.50
CA MET A 199 3.26 13.28 -14.95
C MET A 199 3.56 13.26 -16.46
N GLU A 200 2.92 14.10 -17.26
CA GLU A 200 3.24 14.28 -18.68
C GLU A 200 4.65 14.84 -18.91
N PHE A 201 5.23 15.55 -17.93
CA PHE A 201 6.58 16.12 -18.01
C PHE A 201 7.68 15.13 -17.57
N ILE A 202 7.34 13.97 -17.02
CA ILE A 202 8.32 12.97 -16.57
C ILE A 202 9.20 12.47 -17.73
N PRO A 203 8.69 12.16 -18.93
CA PRO A 203 9.53 11.77 -20.06
C PRO A 203 10.58 12.85 -20.40
N THR A 204 10.17 14.10 -20.54
CA THR A 204 11.07 15.24 -20.83
C THR A 204 12.12 15.40 -19.73
N TYR A 205 11.73 15.31 -18.46
CA TYR A 205 12.67 15.35 -17.33
C TYR A 205 13.74 14.25 -17.44
N ILE A 206 13.31 13.02 -17.76
CA ILE A 206 14.22 11.87 -17.91
C ILE A 206 15.17 12.04 -19.11
N GLU A 207 14.66 12.44 -20.27
CA GLU A 207 15.46 12.58 -21.50
C GLU A 207 16.51 13.69 -21.33
N ARG A 208 16.15 14.81 -20.72
CA ARG A 208 17.08 15.92 -20.42
C ARG A 208 18.12 15.55 -19.37
N LYS A 209 17.71 14.90 -18.29
CA LYS A 209 18.66 14.36 -17.28
C LYS A 209 19.69 13.43 -17.91
N ARG A 210 19.28 12.63 -18.88
CA ARG A 210 20.16 11.67 -19.56
C ARG A 210 20.98 12.27 -20.71
N GLY A 211 20.82 13.57 -20.97
CA GLY A 211 21.49 14.24 -22.08
C GLY A 211 21.04 13.78 -23.47
N LYS A 212 19.85 13.14 -23.56
CA LYS A 212 19.30 12.71 -24.84
C LYS A 212 18.49 13.80 -25.54
N GLU A 213 17.92 14.72 -24.77
CA GLU A 213 17.26 15.92 -25.26
C GLU A 213 18.12 17.14 -24.89
N ASN A 214 18.70 17.80 -25.88
CA ASN A 214 19.33 19.10 -25.70
C ASN A 214 18.25 20.14 -25.51
N PHE A 215 18.41 21.00 -24.51
CA PHE A 215 17.51 22.14 -24.29
C PHE A 215 18.32 23.38 -23.97
N GLU A 216 17.79 24.50 -24.42
CA GLU A 216 18.32 25.81 -24.12
C GLU A 216 17.36 26.54 -23.18
N TYR A 217 17.95 27.30 -22.25
CA TYR A 217 17.15 28.20 -21.43
C TYR A 217 16.73 29.39 -22.26
N ALA A 218 15.46 29.80 -22.19
CA ALA A 218 14.97 30.98 -22.89
C ALA A 218 15.75 32.26 -22.49
N HIS A 219 16.36 32.25 -21.32
CA HIS A 219 17.28 33.30 -20.88
C HIS A 219 18.31 32.68 -19.89
N PRO A 220 19.58 33.15 -19.89
CA PRO A 220 20.62 32.62 -18.97
C PRO A 220 20.24 32.68 -17.49
N ASP A 221 19.50 33.68 -17.05
CA ASP A 221 19.07 33.86 -15.65
C ASP A 221 18.05 32.80 -15.17
N LEU A 222 17.47 32.03 -16.10
CA LEU A 222 16.66 30.84 -15.72
C LEU A 222 17.51 29.67 -15.26
N LYS A 223 18.77 29.60 -15.71
CA LYS A 223 19.66 28.48 -15.42
C LYS A 223 19.86 28.25 -13.91
N PRO A 224 20.16 29.25 -13.06
CA PRO A 224 20.29 29.05 -11.62
C PRO A 224 19.02 28.48 -10.96
N ILE A 225 17.83 28.83 -11.47
CA ILE A 225 16.54 28.44 -10.93
C ILE A 225 16.14 27.02 -11.37
N LEU A 226 16.43 26.67 -12.63
CA LEU A 226 15.91 25.46 -13.28
C LEU A 226 16.96 24.36 -13.51
N LYS A 227 18.24 24.57 -13.18
CA LYS A 227 19.31 23.60 -13.47
C LYS A 227 19.06 22.24 -12.78
N ASN A 228 18.58 22.25 -11.53
CA ASN A 228 18.34 21.04 -10.75
C ASN A 228 17.08 20.29 -11.21
N THR A 229 16.28 20.87 -12.08
CA THR A 229 15.10 20.26 -12.70
C THR A 229 15.22 20.16 -14.22
N TYR A 230 16.45 20.27 -14.74
CA TYR A 230 16.78 20.13 -16.17
C TYR A 230 15.91 21.00 -17.07
N GLY A 231 15.65 22.24 -16.64
CA GLY A 231 14.84 23.21 -17.39
C GLY A 231 13.32 22.96 -17.30
N VAL A 232 12.87 21.99 -16.51
CA VAL A 232 11.44 21.75 -16.28
C VAL A 232 10.98 22.52 -15.04
N LEU A 233 9.86 23.24 -15.16
CA LEU A 233 9.19 23.83 -14.00
C LEU A 233 8.53 22.68 -13.20
N VAL A 234 8.88 22.52 -11.94
CA VAL A 234 8.37 21.47 -11.04
C VAL A 234 7.74 22.10 -9.80
N TYR A 235 8.38 23.11 -9.23
CA TYR A 235 8.04 23.65 -7.93
C TYR A 235 7.38 25.03 -8.00
N GLN A 236 6.46 25.27 -7.08
CA GLN A 236 5.83 26.58 -6.90
C GLN A 236 6.87 27.66 -6.58
N GLU A 237 7.89 27.29 -5.81
CA GLU A 237 9.00 28.18 -5.43
C GLU A 237 9.82 28.61 -6.63
N GLN A 238 9.94 27.81 -7.70
CA GLN A 238 10.59 28.21 -8.94
C GLN A 238 9.82 29.34 -9.66
N ILE A 239 8.49 29.28 -9.64
CA ILE A 239 7.63 30.36 -10.17
C ILE A 239 7.89 31.66 -9.40
N MET A 240 7.95 31.57 -8.07
CA MET A 240 8.21 32.73 -7.22
C MET A 240 9.61 33.31 -7.45
N GLN A 241 10.63 32.46 -7.61
CA GLN A 241 12.00 32.89 -7.92
C GLN A 241 12.08 33.56 -9.31
N ILE A 242 11.39 33.01 -10.30
CA ILE A 242 11.31 33.63 -11.64
C ILE A 242 10.65 35.02 -11.55
N ALA A 243 9.53 35.13 -10.84
CA ALA A 243 8.87 36.43 -10.67
C ALA A 243 9.76 37.46 -9.93
N HIS A 244 10.52 36.99 -8.95
CA HIS A 244 11.48 37.84 -8.24
C HIS A 244 12.63 38.31 -9.13
N VAL A 245 13.30 37.39 -9.83
CA VAL A 245 14.47 37.70 -10.66
C VAL A 245 14.11 38.53 -11.88
N PHE A 246 13.07 38.10 -12.61
CA PHE A 246 12.73 38.73 -13.89
C PHE A 246 11.88 40.00 -13.74
N ALA A 247 10.84 39.97 -12.89
CA ALA A 247 9.92 41.08 -12.75
C ALA A 247 10.21 41.97 -11.54
N GLY A 248 11.24 41.67 -10.73
CA GLY A 248 11.58 42.43 -9.53
C GLY A 248 10.54 42.34 -8.41
N PHE A 249 9.70 41.31 -8.43
CA PHE A 249 8.68 41.14 -7.40
C PHE A 249 9.31 40.79 -6.04
N SER A 250 8.76 41.36 -4.98
CA SER A 250 9.01 40.80 -3.64
C SER A 250 8.44 39.39 -3.55
N TYR A 251 8.94 38.55 -2.66
CA TYR A 251 8.40 37.19 -2.47
C TYR A 251 6.91 37.20 -2.08
N GLY A 252 6.43 38.23 -1.36
CA GLY A 252 5.00 38.40 -1.11
C GLY A 252 4.17 38.65 -2.37
N GLN A 253 4.66 39.52 -3.28
CA GLN A 253 4.02 39.75 -4.59
C GLN A 253 4.07 38.50 -5.47
N ALA A 254 5.20 37.79 -5.47
CA ALA A 254 5.35 36.54 -6.19
C ALA A 254 4.38 35.44 -5.68
N ASP A 255 4.09 35.40 -4.37
CA ASP A 255 3.10 34.50 -3.79
C ASP A 255 1.66 34.87 -4.22
N ILE A 256 1.34 36.16 -4.30
CA ILE A 256 0.04 36.63 -4.83
C ILE A 256 -0.12 36.16 -6.28
N LEU A 257 0.88 36.36 -7.13
CA LEU A 257 0.89 35.85 -8.52
C LEU A 257 0.65 34.34 -8.54
N ARG A 258 1.43 33.58 -7.78
CA ARG A 258 1.30 32.13 -7.69
C ARG A 258 -0.12 31.69 -7.30
N ARG A 259 -0.73 32.33 -6.31
CA ARG A 259 -2.10 32.03 -5.85
C ARG A 259 -3.14 32.40 -6.91
N ALA A 260 -3.01 33.55 -7.54
CA ALA A 260 -3.92 34.01 -8.57
C ALA A 260 -3.96 33.04 -9.77
N VAL A 261 -2.78 32.58 -10.19
CA VAL A 261 -2.65 31.63 -11.28
C VAL A 261 -3.21 30.25 -10.89
N SER A 262 -2.91 29.74 -9.68
CA SER A 262 -3.41 28.43 -9.19
C SER A 262 -4.93 28.40 -9.02
N LYS A 263 -5.56 29.52 -8.63
CA LYS A 263 -7.01 29.61 -8.39
C LYS A 263 -7.78 30.06 -9.64
N LYS A 264 -7.12 30.30 -10.78
CA LYS A 264 -7.70 30.81 -12.05
C LYS A 264 -8.56 32.07 -11.84
N GLN A 265 -8.10 32.97 -10.99
CA GLN A 265 -8.81 34.23 -10.72
C GLN A 265 -8.56 35.20 -11.87
N THR A 266 -9.40 35.12 -12.90
CA THR A 266 -9.23 35.89 -14.16
C THR A 266 -9.05 37.39 -13.94
N ASP A 267 -9.78 37.97 -12.99
CA ASP A 267 -9.74 39.42 -12.71
C ASP A 267 -8.40 39.87 -12.09
N ILE A 268 -7.78 39.01 -11.28
CA ILE A 268 -6.45 39.27 -10.67
C ILE A 268 -5.34 38.96 -11.68
N LEU A 269 -5.52 37.91 -12.48
CA LEU A 269 -4.51 37.45 -13.44
C LEU A 269 -4.16 38.46 -14.50
N SER A 270 -5.13 39.21 -15.03
CA SER A 270 -4.87 40.25 -16.04
C SER A 270 -3.96 41.35 -15.47
N GLY A 271 -4.27 41.83 -14.28
CA GLY A 271 -3.44 42.85 -13.59
C GLY A 271 -2.05 42.36 -13.23
N GLU A 272 -1.92 41.12 -12.73
CA GLU A 272 -0.60 40.56 -12.41
C GLU A 272 0.24 40.22 -13.64
N SER A 273 -0.39 39.90 -14.79
CA SER A 273 0.29 39.71 -16.07
C SER A 273 0.96 41.02 -16.54
N GLU A 274 0.19 42.11 -16.56
CA GLU A 274 0.72 43.43 -16.95
C GLU A 274 1.85 43.88 -16.03
N ARG A 275 1.68 43.70 -14.72
CA ARG A 275 2.71 44.03 -13.73
C ARG A 275 3.98 43.21 -13.92
N PHE A 276 3.86 41.90 -14.19
CA PHE A 276 4.98 41.01 -14.44
C PHE A 276 5.75 41.45 -15.69
N ILE A 277 5.06 41.62 -16.82
CA ILE A 277 5.68 42.02 -18.09
C ILE A 277 6.36 43.39 -17.93
N LYS A 278 5.70 44.37 -17.31
CA LYS A 278 6.23 45.68 -17.05
C LYS A 278 7.47 45.66 -16.16
N GLY A 279 7.43 44.80 -15.11
CA GLY A 279 8.57 44.58 -14.21
C GLY A 279 9.76 43.98 -14.97
N CYS A 280 9.55 43.00 -15.83
CA CYS A 280 10.59 42.40 -16.65
C CYS A 280 11.25 43.46 -17.58
N ILE A 281 10.46 44.28 -18.26
CA ILE A 281 10.97 45.35 -19.15
C ILE A 281 11.80 46.38 -18.36
N ASN A 282 11.33 46.77 -17.19
CA ASN A 282 12.06 47.69 -16.31
C ASN A 282 13.41 47.12 -15.80
N ASN A 283 13.50 45.77 -15.70
CA ASN A 283 14.72 45.06 -15.34
C ASN A 283 15.62 44.73 -16.54
N GLY A 284 15.30 45.25 -17.75
CA GLY A 284 16.13 45.12 -18.95
C GLY A 284 15.86 43.89 -19.81
N TYR A 285 14.81 43.12 -19.53
CA TYR A 285 14.41 42.00 -20.39
C TYR A 285 13.51 42.44 -21.55
N SER A 286 13.59 41.73 -22.67
CA SER A 286 12.72 42.06 -23.82
C SER A 286 11.27 41.67 -23.52
N LYS A 287 10.33 42.31 -24.19
CA LYS A 287 8.90 42.03 -24.07
C LYS A 287 8.57 40.57 -24.45
N GLU A 288 9.22 40.08 -25.51
CA GLU A 288 9.04 38.72 -26.02
C GLU A 288 9.43 37.67 -24.97
N ILE A 289 10.57 37.86 -24.32
CA ILE A 289 11.03 36.99 -23.20
C ILE A 289 10.06 37.06 -22.04
N ALA A 290 9.59 38.23 -21.65
CA ALA A 290 8.64 38.41 -20.56
C ALA A 290 7.32 37.66 -20.82
N GLU A 291 6.76 37.82 -22.04
CA GLU A 291 5.52 37.12 -22.45
C GLU A 291 5.71 35.60 -22.53
N GLN A 292 6.85 35.15 -23.05
CA GLN A 292 7.18 33.72 -23.10
C GLN A 292 7.25 33.11 -21.71
N ILE A 293 7.97 33.73 -20.77
CA ILE A 293 8.11 33.27 -19.39
C ILE A 293 6.75 33.30 -18.69
N PHE A 294 5.97 34.36 -18.88
CA PHE A 294 4.63 34.41 -18.28
C PHE A 294 3.72 33.30 -18.80
N THR A 295 3.78 32.99 -20.09
CA THR A 295 3.04 31.87 -20.68
C THR A 295 3.44 30.54 -20.07
N TRP A 296 4.73 30.33 -19.78
CA TRP A 296 5.18 29.13 -19.05
C TRP A 296 4.66 29.09 -17.63
N ILE A 297 4.70 30.18 -16.90
CA ILE A 297 4.11 30.28 -15.55
C ILE A 297 2.63 29.92 -15.60
N MET A 298 1.88 30.45 -16.55
CA MET A 298 0.46 30.14 -16.72
C MET A 298 0.19 28.67 -17.00
N LYS A 299 0.94 28.09 -17.93
CA LYS A 299 0.83 26.64 -18.24
C LYS A 299 1.10 25.75 -17.02
N PHE A 300 2.09 26.14 -16.22
CA PHE A 300 2.62 25.30 -15.16
C PHE A 300 1.99 25.57 -13.79
N SER A 301 1.29 26.64 -13.60
CA SER A 301 0.76 27.08 -12.31
C SER A 301 -0.30 26.16 -11.71
N ASN A 302 -1.04 25.43 -12.55
CA ASN A 302 -1.96 24.39 -12.11
C ASN A 302 -1.20 23.11 -11.63
N TYR A 303 0.09 23.01 -11.95
CA TYR A 303 0.89 21.81 -11.79
C TYR A 303 2.07 21.98 -10.83
N GLY A 304 2.40 23.21 -10.44
CA GLY A 304 3.48 23.49 -9.49
C GLY A 304 3.23 22.84 -8.13
N PHE A 305 4.24 22.14 -7.62
CA PHE A 305 4.18 21.46 -6.33
C PHE A 305 4.98 22.22 -5.27
N ASN A 306 4.52 22.20 -4.03
CA ASN A 306 5.30 22.77 -2.94
C ASN A 306 6.57 21.95 -2.71
N ARG A 307 7.76 22.57 -2.88
CA ARG A 307 9.05 21.87 -2.77
C ARG A 307 9.30 21.36 -1.36
N SER A 308 8.94 22.12 -0.33
CA SER A 308 9.13 21.71 1.07
C SER A 308 8.39 20.40 1.37
N HIS A 309 7.15 20.27 0.87
CA HIS A 309 6.37 19.06 1.01
C HIS A 309 7.02 17.89 0.24
N ALA A 310 7.44 18.12 -1.01
CA ALA A 310 8.12 17.09 -1.80
C ALA A 310 9.41 16.59 -1.12
N VAL A 311 10.22 17.50 -0.56
CA VAL A 311 11.44 17.18 0.19
C VAL A 311 11.12 16.34 1.42
N ALA A 312 10.16 16.77 2.24
CA ALA A 312 9.80 16.06 3.47
C ALA A 312 9.35 14.61 3.21
N TYR A 313 8.50 14.41 2.20
CA TYR A 313 8.00 13.09 1.82
C TYR A 313 9.08 12.22 1.16
N SER A 314 9.93 12.82 0.34
CA SER A 314 11.07 12.11 -0.26
C SER A 314 12.12 11.73 0.79
N LYS A 315 12.29 12.52 1.85
CA LYS A 315 13.20 12.18 2.97
C LYS A 315 12.71 10.93 3.70
N ILE A 316 11.42 10.85 4.00
CA ILE A 316 10.80 9.66 4.61
C ILE A 316 10.97 8.44 3.69
N ALA A 317 10.71 8.59 2.40
CA ALA A 317 10.88 7.51 1.42
C ALA A 317 12.32 7.04 1.33
N TYR A 318 13.28 7.97 1.29
CA TYR A 318 14.70 7.67 1.25
C TYR A 318 15.19 6.97 2.52
N GLN A 319 14.76 7.42 3.70
CA GLN A 319 15.06 6.78 4.97
C GLN A 319 14.55 5.34 5.01
N LEU A 320 13.33 5.09 4.53
CA LEU A 320 12.80 3.73 4.39
C LEU A 320 13.61 2.90 3.40
N ALA A 321 14.01 3.47 2.25
CA ALA A 321 14.85 2.79 1.27
C ALA A 321 16.23 2.43 1.83
N TYR A 322 16.84 3.34 2.58
CA TYR A 322 18.12 3.11 3.28
C TYR A 322 17.99 1.95 4.28
N LEU A 323 16.98 1.98 5.13
CA LEU A 323 16.74 0.91 6.10
C LEU A 323 16.44 -0.44 5.43
N LYS A 324 15.70 -0.44 4.32
CA LYS A 324 15.45 -1.63 3.51
C LYS A 324 16.74 -2.21 2.94
N THR A 325 17.63 -1.35 2.47
CA THR A 325 18.91 -1.74 1.86
C THR A 325 19.89 -2.33 2.89
N HIS A 326 20.08 -1.62 4.01
CA HIS A 326 21.13 -1.95 4.98
C HIS A 326 20.65 -2.83 6.13
N PHE A 327 19.34 -2.87 6.41
CA PHE A 327 18.73 -3.60 7.52
C PHE A 327 17.44 -4.33 7.07
N PRO A 328 17.50 -5.15 6.02
CA PRO A 328 16.30 -5.74 5.41
C PRO A 328 15.49 -6.60 6.38
N ASN A 329 16.13 -7.36 7.27
CA ASN A 329 15.41 -8.18 8.26
C ASN A 329 14.53 -7.32 9.17
N HIS A 330 15.04 -6.20 9.67
CA HIS A 330 14.31 -5.27 10.54
C HIS A 330 13.21 -4.55 9.78
N PHE A 331 13.53 -4.09 8.57
CA PHE A 331 12.56 -3.41 7.70
C PHE A 331 11.35 -4.31 7.42
N PHE A 332 11.59 -5.53 6.94
CA PHE A 332 10.50 -6.44 6.58
C PHE A 332 9.76 -6.99 7.80
N ALA A 333 10.41 -7.20 8.94
CA ALA A 333 9.73 -7.63 10.16
C ALA A 333 8.68 -6.60 10.61
N GLU A 334 9.03 -5.31 10.62
CA GLU A 334 8.09 -4.25 10.98
C GLU A 334 7.04 -3.99 9.89
N LEU A 335 7.41 -4.09 8.62
CA LEU A 335 6.49 -3.94 7.51
C LEU A 335 5.41 -5.03 7.50
N LEU A 336 5.80 -6.30 7.65
CA LEU A 336 4.91 -7.44 7.81
C LEU A 336 4.01 -7.29 9.02
N SER A 337 4.57 -6.88 10.17
CA SER A 337 3.83 -6.62 11.40
C SER A 337 2.77 -5.54 11.22
N SER A 338 3.08 -4.50 10.47
CA SER A 338 2.15 -3.41 10.18
C SER A 338 1.04 -3.78 9.19
N SER A 339 1.20 -4.90 8.48
CA SER A 339 0.34 -5.36 7.38
C SER A 339 -0.34 -6.70 7.67
N ILE A 340 -0.33 -7.18 8.91
CA ILE A 340 -0.88 -8.51 9.31
C ILE A 340 -2.29 -8.77 8.77
N HIS A 341 -3.15 -7.75 8.74
CA HIS A 341 -4.53 -7.87 8.26
C HIS A 341 -4.69 -7.67 6.73
N GLN A 342 -3.59 -7.48 6.00
CA GLN A 342 -3.57 -7.27 4.54
C GLN A 342 -2.84 -8.45 3.88
N GLN A 343 -3.58 -9.54 3.67
CA GLN A 343 -3.03 -10.82 3.22
C GLN A 343 -2.19 -10.69 1.93
N GLU A 344 -2.67 -9.93 0.95
CA GLU A 344 -1.95 -9.69 -0.31
C GLU A 344 -0.57 -9.03 -0.08
N LYS A 345 -0.51 -8.05 0.82
CA LYS A 345 0.77 -7.41 1.18
C LYS A 345 1.71 -8.36 1.90
N VAL A 346 1.19 -9.17 2.81
CA VAL A 346 2.01 -10.19 3.51
C VAL A 346 2.61 -11.17 2.49
N GLN A 347 1.81 -11.65 1.53
CA GLN A 347 2.29 -12.54 0.45
C GLN A 347 3.38 -11.86 -0.39
N MET A 348 3.15 -10.63 -0.83
CA MET A 348 4.10 -9.86 -1.62
C MET A 348 5.44 -9.66 -0.89
N TYR A 349 5.41 -9.30 0.40
CA TYR A 349 6.64 -9.09 1.18
C TYR A 349 7.36 -10.40 1.48
N VAL A 350 6.64 -11.48 1.77
CA VAL A 350 7.25 -12.82 1.97
C VAL A 350 7.91 -13.32 0.69
N LYS A 351 7.30 -13.07 -0.47
CA LYS A 351 7.88 -13.37 -1.77
C LYS A 351 9.18 -12.60 -2.00
N GLU A 352 9.18 -11.29 -1.75
CA GLU A 352 10.39 -10.46 -1.89
C GLU A 352 11.51 -10.93 -0.94
N LEU A 353 11.17 -11.30 0.31
CA LEU A 353 12.14 -11.88 1.24
C LEU A 353 12.80 -13.14 0.70
N LYS A 354 12.01 -14.06 0.10
CA LYS A 354 12.54 -15.28 -0.54
C LYS A 354 13.48 -14.95 -1.70
N GLN A 355 13.15 -13.95 -2.53
CA GLN A 355 13.97 -13.51 -3.66
C GLN A 355 15.33 -12.94 -3.23
N ILE A 356 15.38 -12.25 -2.08
CA ILE A 356 16.64 -11.72 -1.52
C ILE A 356 17.33 -12.68 -0.56
N GLY A 357 16.84 -13.93 -0.44
CA GLY A 357 17.46 -14.99 0.34
C GLY A 357 17.24 -14.93 1.86
N ILE A 358 16.29 -14.11 2.33
CA ILE A 358 15.95 -14.03 3.76
C ILE A 358 14.88 -15.07 4.09
N LYS A 359 15.16 -15.91 5.09
CA LYS A 359 14.25 -16.97 5.52
C LYS A 359 13.08 -16.42 6.33
N VAL A 360 11.88 -16.87 6.00
CA VAL A 360 10.68 -16.67 6.84
C VAL A 360 10.45 -17.96 7.63
N LYS A 361 10.60 -17.87 8.96
CA LYS A 361 10.52 -19.01 9.89
C LYS A 361 9.09 -19.20 10.38
N ALA A 362 8.67 -20.45 10.51
CA ALA A 362 7.35 -20.82 11.03
C ALA A 362 7.05 -20.20 12.41
N PRO A 363 5.78 -20.00 12.77
CA PRO A 363 5.43 -19.58 14.11
C PRO A 363 5.90 -20.64 15.14
N SER A 364 6.18 -20.21 16.36
CA SER A 364 6.59 -21.09 17.45
C SER A 364 6.02 -20.59 18.77
N ILE A 365 5.42 -21.47 19.56
CA ILE A 365 4.93 -21.15 20.91
C ILE A 365 6.06 -20.66 21.81
N ASN A 366 7.28 -21.14 21.59
CA ASN A 366 8.44 -20.81 22.41
C ASN A 366 9.23 -19.58 21.93
N LYS A 367 9.12 -19.17 20.63
CA LYS A 367 9.96 -18.11 20.06
C LYS A 367 9.16 -16.94 19.50
N SER A 368 7.94 -17.17 18.99
CA SER A 368 7.15 -16.11 18.38
C SER A 368 6.56 -15.16 19.40
N TYR A 369 6.56 -13.89 19.09
CA TYR A 369 5.76 -12.86 19.76
C TYR A 369 4.48 -12.60 18.95
N GLY A 370 3.68 -11.61 19.32
CA GLY A 370 2.50 -11.24 18.54
C GLY A 370 2.87 -10.75 17.14
N LYS A 371 3.91 -9.91 17.05
CA LYS A 371 4.43 -9.36 15.80
C LYS A 371 5.48 -10.28 15.17
N PHE A 372 5.78 -10.05 13.89
CA PHE A 372 6.98 -10.60 13.26
C PHE A 372 8.23 -10.06 13.96
N THR A 373 9.24 -10.90 14.10
CA THR A 373 10.48 -10.54 14.79
C THR A 373 11.70 -11.03 14.02
N VAL A 374 12.80 -10.28 14.12
CA VAL A 374 14.09 -10.74 13.60
C VAL A 374 14.57 -11.91 14.45
N ASP A 375 15.03 -12.97 13.81
CA ASP A 375 15.46 -14.23 14.43
C ASP A 375 16.69 -14.79 13.70
N GLN A 376 17.87 -14.53 14.23
CA GLN A 376 19.17 -14.95 13.68
C GLN A 376 19.31 -14.62 12.17
N ASP A 377 19.15 -15.61 11.29
CA ASP A 377 19.30 -15.56 9.84
C ASP A 377 18.01 -15.26 9.06
N GLY A 378 16.94 -14.80 9.75
CA GLY A 378 15.68 -14.56 9.09
C GLY A 378 14.64 -13.80 9.93
N ILE A 379 13.39 -13.98 9.57
CA ILE A 379 12.24 -13.34 10.21
C ILE A 379 11.29 -14.43 10.67
N ARG A 380 10.93 -14.41 11.95
CA ARG A 380 9.95 -15.33 12.53
C ARG A 380 8.54 -14.77 12.46
N ILE A 381 7.62 -15.61 12.04
CA ILE A 381 6.19 -15.26 11.98
C ILE A 381 5.66 -15.01 13.38
N GLY A 382 4.92 -13.89 13.52
CA GLY A 382 4.20 -13.55 14.74
C GLY A 382 2.91 -14.35 14.92
N LEU A 383 2.55 -14.67 16.16
CA LEU A 383 1.33 -15.43 16.48
C LEU A 383 0.04 -14.69 16.06
N SER A 384 0.06 -13.35 15.94
CA SER A 384 -1.09 -12.58 15.48
C SER A 384 -1.43 -12.79 13.99
N LEU A 385 -0.54 -13.41 13.20
CA LEU A 385 -0.85 -13.79 11.82
C LEU A 385 -1.78 -15.00 11.76
N ILE A 386 -1.74 -15.87 12.80
CA ILE A 386 -2.56 -17.09 12.84
C ILE A 386 -4.02 -16.70 13.05
N LYS A 387 -4.87 -17.06 12.10
CA LYS A 387 -6.32 -16.78 12.20
C LYS A 387 -6.91 -17.44 13.44
N GLY A 388 -7.70 -16.71 14.19
CA GLY A 388 -8.37 -17.20 15.40
C GLY A 388 -7.58 -17.04 16.70
N ILE A 389 -6.35 -16.52 16.66
CA ILE A 389 -5.55 -16.29 17.87
C ILE A 389 -5.69 -14.82 18.32
N GLY A 390 -6.29 -14.65 19.51
CA GLY A 390 -6.50 -13.33 20.11
C GLY A 390 -5.26 -12.80 20.86
N ASN A 391 -5.17 -11.49 21.00
CA ASN A 391 -4.04 -10.84 21.69
C ASN A 391 -3.86 -11.28 23.14
N GLN A 392 -4.95 -11.65 23.83
CA GLN A 392 -4.88 -12.12 25.22
C GLN A 392 -4.15 -13.46 25.31
N VAL A 393 -4.51 -14.41 24.44
CA VAL A 393 -3.82 -15.72 24.33
C VAL A 393 -2.32 -15.53 24.08
N ILE A 394 -1.96 -14.64 23.17
CA ILE A 394 -0.55 -14.36 22.85
C ILE A 394 0.20 -13.82 24.06
N LYS A 395 -0.39 -12.90 24.82
CA LYS A 395 0.21 -12.37 26.04
C LYS A 395 0.46 -13.47 27.06
N GLU A 396 -0.49 -14.34 27.27
CA GLU A 396 -0.39 -15.46 28.20
C GLU A 396 0.69 -16.46 27.79
N ILE A 397 0.73 -16.86 26.51
CA ILE A 397 1.81 -17.72 25.98
C ILE A 397 3.18 -17.11 26.26
N VAL A 398 3.35 -15.81 25.98
CA VAL A 398 4.63 -15.11 26.18
C VAL A 398 5.00 -15.01 27.66
N GLN A 399 4.03 -14.72 28.54
CA GLN A 399 4.26 -14.66 29.99
C GLN A 399 4.67 -16.02 30.56
N VAL A 400 3.97 -17.07 30.16
CA VAL A 400 4.22 -18.44 30.68
C VAL A 400 5.59 -18.95 30.23
N ARG A 401 5.92 -18.82 28.94
CA ARG A 401 7.22 -19.29 28.44
C ARG A 401 8.43 -18.53 29.00
N ASN A 402 8.25 -17.27 29.43
CA ASN A 402 9.31 -16.50 30.11
C ASN A 402 9.68 -17.09 31.48
N ARG A 403 8.79 -17.92 32.10
CA ARG A 403 9.04 -18.65 33.34
C ARG A 403 9.62 -20.04 33.11
N GLY A 404 9.69 -20.50 31.84
CA GLY A 404 10.23 -21.78 31.43
C GLY A 404 9.66 -22.24 30.09
N LYS A 405 10.48 -22.94 29.31
CA LYS A 405 10.13 -23.43 27.98
C LYS A 405 8.91 -24.35 28.02
N LEU A 406 8.03 -24.23 27.02
CA LEU A 406 6.90 -25.14 26.81
C LEU A 406 7.39 -26.37 26.03
N THR A 407 7.27 -27.55 26.60
CA THR A 407 7.88 -28.77 26.08
C THR A 407 6.98 -29.56 25.13
N ASN A 408 5.66 -29.55 25.36
CA ASN A 408 4.68 -30.24 24.53
C ASN A 408 3.28 -29.63 24.71
N LEU A 409 2.26 -30.23 24.07
CA LEU A 409 0.87 -29.77 24.12
C LEU A 409 0.27 -29.86 25.55
N TYR A 410 0.54 -30.92 26.27
CA TYR A 410 0.05 -31.12 27.66
C TYR A 410 0.63 -30.09 28.61
N HIS A 411 1.94 -29.89 28.54
CA HIS A 411 2.63 -28.87 29.34
C HIS A 411 2.13 -27.44 28.99
N PHE A 412 1.78 -27.21 27.73
CA PHE A 412 1.14 -25.96 27.31
C PHE A 412 -0.22 -25.78 28.00
N CYS A 413 -1.12 -26.77 27.93
CA CYS A 413 -2.47 -26.71 28.50
C CYS A 413 -2.48 -26.58 30.03
N ILE A 414 -1.52 -27.20 30.72
CA ILE A 414 -1.38 -27.08 32.17
C ILE A 414 -0.91 -25.69 32.59
N ARG A 415 -0.02 -25.06 31.82
CA ARG A 415 0.62 -23.78 32.20
C ARG A 415 -0.06 -22.55 31.68
N VAL A 416 -0.70 -22.63 30.52
CA VAL A 416 -1.41 -21.49 29.91
C VAL A 416 -2.87 -21.56 30.36
N PRO A 417 -3.44 -20.48 30.96
CA PRO A 417 -4.79 -20.49 31.49
C PRO A 417 -5.84 -20.93 30.46
N THR A 418 -6.59 -21.98 30.76
CA THR A 418 -7.61 -22.59 29.88
C THR A 418 -8.77 -21.65 29.58
N LYS A 419 -9.03 -20.65 30.43
CA LYS A 419 -10.09 -19.66 30.24
C LYS A 419 -10.09 -19.01 28.86
N ASN A 420 -8.89 -18.80 28.27
CA ASN A 420 -8.71 -18.14 26.99
C ASN A 420 -8.22 -19.09 25.86
N VAL A 421 -7.85 -20.32 26.23
CA VAL A 421 -7.33 -21.36 25.33
C VAL A 421 -8.37 -22.45 25.17
N ASN A 422 -9.20 -22.36 24.16
CA ASN A 422 -10.18 -23.38 23.81
C ASN A 422 -9.64 -24.32 22.72
N ARG A 423 -10.38 -25.40 22.42
CA ARG A 423 -10.07 -26.36 21.36
C ARG A 423 -9.71 -25.67 20.03
N LYS A 424 -10.48 -24.69 19.58
CA LYS A 424 -10.27 -23.99 18.32
C LYS A 424 -8.93 -23.23 18.27
N VAL A 425 -8.52 -22.63 19.39
CA VAL A 425 -7.21 -21.96 19.52
C VAL A 425 -6.08 -22.98 19.37
N LEU A 426 -6.17 -24.14 20.04
CA LEU A 426 -5.17 -25.20 19.93
C LEU A 426 -5.10 -25.77 18.52
N GLU A 427 -6.23 -26.05 17.89
CA GLU A 427 -6.30 -26.50 16.50
C GLU A 427 -5.60 -25.51 15.56
N SER A 428 -5.84 -24.20 15.73
CA SER A 428 -5.20 -23.17 14.92
C SER A 428 -3.69 -23.09 15.12
N LEU A 429 -3.22 -23.19 16.37
CA LEU A 429 -1.78 -23.21 16.68
C LEU A 429 -1.08 -24.46 16.12
N ILE A 430 -1.68 -25.64 16.26
CA ILE A 430 -1.12 -26.91 15.78
C ILE A 430 -1.07 -26.92 14.26
N LYS A 431 -2.20 -26.63 13.59
CA LYS A 431 -2.28 -26.60 12.12
C LYS A 431 -1.35 -25.57 11.49
N ALA A 432 -1.15 -24.41 12.15
CA ALA A 432 -0.18 -23.40 11.71
C ALA A 432 1.28 -23.80 11.95
N GLY A 433 1.55 -24.93 12.61
CA GLY A 433 2.90 -25.41 12.89
C GLY A 433 3.58 -24.76 14.09
N ALA A 434 2.83 -24.07 14.97
CA ALA A 434 3.42 -23.38 16.13
C ALA A 434 4.02 -24.33 17.18
N PHE A 435 3.64 -25.60 17.16
CA PHE A 435 4.14 -26.66 18.05
C PHE A 435 5.22 -27.55 17.41
N ASP A 436 5.51 -27.42 16.12
CA ASP A 436 6.38 -28.37 15.38
C ASP A 436 7.79 -28.52 16.00
N GLU A 437 8.30 -27.49 16.70
CA GLU A 437 9.57 -27.57 17.42
C GLU A 437 9.51 -28.45 18.68
N THR A 438 8.31 -28.73 19.17
CA THR A 438 8.09 -29.55 20.38
C THR A 438 7.67 -31.00 20.05
N TYR A 439 6.85 -31.13 19.02
CA TYR A 439 6.39 -32.43 18.50
C TYR A 439 5.94 -32.25 17.04
N SER A 440 6.47 -33.06 16.14
CA SER A 440 6.30 -32.85 14.70
C SER A 440 5.02 -33.45 14.11
N ASN A 441 4.38 -34.43 14.80
CA ASN A 441 3.15 -35.07 14.30
C ASN A 441 1.92 -34.23 14.65
N ARG A 442 1.44 -33.44 13.72
CA ARG A 442 0.28 -32.56 13.90
C ARG A 442 -1.03 -33.33 14.04
N ALA A 443 -1.20 -34.49 13.37
CA ALA A 443 -2.40 -35.31 13.47
C ALA A 443 -2.56 -35.91 14.88
N SER A 444 -1.47 -36.43 15.43
CA SER A 444 -1.41 -36.96 16.77
C SER A 444 -1.71 -35.88 17.83
N MET A 445 -1.17 -34.69 17.69
CA MET A 445 -1.48 -33.56 18.57
C MET A 445 -2.96 -33.16 18.51
N LEU A 446 -3.55 -33.07 17.30
CA LEU A 446 -4.97 -32.75 17.16
C LEU A 446 -5.89 -33.76 17.80
N ALA A 447 -5.57 -35.07 17.70
CA ALA A 447 -6.32 -36.13 18.32
C ALA A 447 -6.22 -36.12 19.88
N SER A 448 -5.15 -35.51 20.40
CA SER A 448 -4.89 -35.45 21.85
C SER A 448 -5.36 -34.16 22.51
N ILE A 449 -6.06 -33.26 21.79
CA ILE A 449 -6.45 -31.92 22.31
C ILE A 449 -7.39 -32.06 23.52
N ASP A 450 -8.39 -32.95 23.45
CA ASP A 450 -9.40 -33.04 24.52
C ASP A 450 -8.78 -33.56 25.83
N ASP A 451 -7.93 -34.59 25.75
CA ASP A 451 -7.17 -35.09 26.91
C ASP A 451 -6.21 -34.01 27.46
N ALA A 452 -5.56 -33.24 26.60
CA ALA A 452 -4.68 -32.15 27.02
C ALA A 452 -5.44 -31.02 27.73
N LEU A 453 -6.65 -30.68 27.26
CA LEU A 453 -7.50 -29.66 27.89
C LEU A 453 -8.02 -30.16 29.26
N GLU A 454 -8.51 -31.41 29.35
CA GLU A 454 -8.96 -31.98 30.59
C GLU A 454 -7.85 -31.98 31.67
N ARG A 455 -6.64 -32.36 31.29
CA ARG A 455 -5.47 -32.26 32.20
C ARG A 455 -5.13 -30.80 32.54
N GLY A 456 -5.29 -29.89 31.60
CA GLY A 456 -5.11 -28.44 31.84
C GLY A 456 -6.10 -27.91 32.89
N GLU A 457 -7.36 -28.34 32.85
CA GLU A 457 -8.37 -27.99 33.84
C GLU A 457 -8.10 -28.60 35.20
N LEU A 458 -7.71 -29.89 35.24
CA LEU A 458 -7.44 -30.61 36.50
C LEU A 458 -6.21 -30.08 37.23
N PHE A 459 -5.15 -29.72 36.52
CA PHE A 459 -3.85 -29.35 37.10
C PHE A 459 -3.47 -27.89 36.99
N GLY A 460 -4.18 -27.09 36.20
CA GLY A 460 -3.88 -25.67 35.97
C GLY A 460 -4.05 -24.79 37.21
N ASP A 461 -5.05 -25.07 38.03
CA ASP A 461 -5.31 -24.33 39.28
C ASP A 461 -4.27 -24.60 40.38
N PHE A 462 -3.63 -25.75 40.37
CA PHE A 462 -2.56 -26.11 41.33
C PHE A 462 -1.25 -25.34 41.04
N ASN A 463 -1.00 -24.89 39.83
CA ASN A 463 0.19 -24.11 39.49
C ASN A 463 0.19 -22.67 40.06
N ASN A 464 -0.94 -22.15 40.51
CA ASN A 464 -1.04 -20.84 41.16
C ASN A 464 -0.67 -20.88 42.66
N GLN A 465 -0.55 -22.06 43.27
CA GLN A 465 -0.12 -22.30 44.67
C GLN A 465 1.20 -23.05 44.68
N HIS A 466 2.32 -22.35 44.58
CA HIS A 466 3.70 -22.79 44.87
C HIS A 466 4.22 -24.14 44.33
N ASN A 467 5.22 -24.07 43.43
CA ASN A 467 6.43 -24.95 43.31
C ASN A 467 6.34 -26.47 43.59
N LEU A 468 5.19 -27.10 43.49
CA LEU A 468 5.12 -28.57 43.70
C LEU A 468 5.52 -29.37 42.44
N PHE A 469 5.63 -28.73 41.26
CA PHE A 469 5.91 -29.40 40.00
C PHE A 469 7.29 -29.07 39.38
N GLU A 470 8.14 -28.27 40.04
CA GLU A 470 9.55 -28.07 39.61
C GLU A 470 10.43 -29.31 39.83
N ASN A 471 9.98 -30.27 40.65
CA ASN A 471 10.68 -31.51 40.93
C ASN A 471 9.93 -32.74 40.40
N GLY A 472 10.03 -33.02 39.10
CA GLY A 472 10.13 -34.39 38.61
C GLY A 472 8.85 -35.23 38.45
N LEU A 473 7.66 -34.67 38.34
CA LEU A 473 6.56 -35.41 37.72
C LEU A 473 6.68 -35.24 36.20
N GLU A 474 7.50 -36.07 35.54
CA GLU A 474 7.37 -36.38 34.14
C GLU A 474 6.01 -37.00 33.91
N PHE A 475 5.01 -36.20 33.58
CA PHE A 475 3.78 -36.75 33.04
C PHE A 475 4.14 -37.44 31.73
N GLU A 476 4.09 -38.76 31.67
CA GLU A 476 4.14 -39.50 30.42
C GLU A 476 3.01 -38.99 29.53
N SER A 477 3.37 -38.08 28.64
CA SER A 477 2.46 -37.53 27.63
C SER A 477 2.42 -38.54 26.49
N SER A 478 1.51 -39.51 26.57
CA SER A 478 1.26 -40.42 25.46
C SER A 478 0.33 -39.73 24.45
N PHE A 479 0.86 -39.21 23.41
CA PHE A 479 0.04 -38.76 22.27
C PHE A 479 -0.66 -39.93 21.62
N VAL A 480 -1.89 -39.71 21.12
CA VAL A 480 -2.63 -40.73 20.37
C VAL A 480 -1.78 -41.11 19.13
N PRO A 481 -1.42 -42.43 18.98
CA PRO A 481 -0.56 -42.86 17.88
C PRO A 481 -1.34 -42.89 16.56
N ILE A 482 -1.20 -41.84 15.77
CA ILE A 482 -1.83 -41.71 14.46
C ILE A 482 -0.75 -41.28 13.45
N GLU A 483 -0.83 -41.80 12.23
CA GLU A 483 0.01 -41.35 11.10
C GLU A 483 -0.18 -39.85 10.87
N ASP A 484 0.92 -39.14 10.63
CA ASP A 484 0.87 -37.70 10.46
C ASP A 484 0.25 -37.32 9.11
N PHE A 485 -0.24 -36.09 9.03
CA PHE A 485 -0.79 -35.54 7.80
C PHE A 485 0.23 -35.55 6.65
N SER A 486 -0.26 -35.76 5.44
CA SER A 486 0.54 -35.58 4.24
C SER A 486 1.06 -34.13 4.17
N GLN A 487 2.21 -33.95 3.51
CA GLN A 487 2.78 -32.60 3.30
C GLN A 487 1.80 -31.65 2.61
N ALA A 488 1.01 -32.15 1.66
CA ALA A 488 -0.01 -31.34 0.98
C ALA A 488 -1.07 -30.82 1.97
N LYS A 489 -1.53 -31.67 2.90
CA LYS A 489 -2.50 -31.26 3.94
C LYS A 489 -1.90 -30.21 4.87
N LYS A 490 -0.66 -30.40 5.33
CA LYS A 490 0.04 -29.41 6.19
C LYS A 490 0.17 -28.05 5.50
N LEU A 491 0.50 -28.04 4.20
CA LEU A 491 0.60 -26.82 3.40
C LEU A 491 -0.76 -26.13 3.20
N ALA A 492 -1.82 -26.91 2.99
CA ALA A 492 -3.17 -26.36 2.90
C ALA A 492 -3.61 -25.69 4.21
N ASP A 493 -3.34 -26.33 5.37
CA ASP A 493 -3.63 -25.79 6.69
C ASP A 493 -2.81 -24.50 6.97
N GLU A 494 -1.53 -24.48 6.61
CA GLU A 494 -0.69 -23.27 6.70
C GLU A 494 -1.27 -22.13 5.85
N LYS A 495 -1.65 -22.40 4.61
CA LYS A 495 -2.24 -21.40 3.71
C LYS A 495 -3.56 -20.88 4.24
N GLU A 496 -4.42 -21.74 4.78
CA GLU A 496 -5.70 -21.35 5.37
C GLU A 496 -5.52 -20.41 6.57
N LEU A 497 -4.59 -20.76 7.47
CA LEU A 497 -4.43 -20.06 8.75
C LEU A 497 -3.48 -18.88 8.71
N LEU A 498 -2.42 -18.95 7.91
CA LEU A 498 -1.39 -17.91 7.80
C LEU A 498 -1.55 -17.07 6.53
N GLY A 499 -2.30 -17.55 5.54
CA GLY A 499 -2.42 -16.92 4.23
C GLY A 499 -1.22 -17.10 3.30
N ILE A 500 -0.19 -17.84 3.74
CA ILE A 500 1.08 -18.10 3.02
C ILE A 500 1.53 -19.54 3.24
N TYR A 501 2.32 -20.06 2.29
CA TYR A 501 3.06 -21.30 2.47
C TYR A 501 4.39 -21.02 3.17
N VAL A 502 4.64 -21.70 4.29
CA VAL A 502 5.82 -21.44 5.14
C VAL A 502 6.81 -22.59 5.10
N SER A 503 6.36 -23.81 5.37
CA SER A 503 7.25 -24.98 5.50
C SER A 503 7.83 -25.42 4.16
N SER A 504 7.07 -25.32 3.07
CA SER A 504 7.48 -25.67 1.72
C SER A 504 6.54 -25.02 0.69
N HIS A 505 6.70 -25.35 -0.59
CA HIS A 505 5.76 -25.00 -1.66
C HIS A 505 5.15 -26.30 -2.24
N PRO A 506 3.86 -26.33 -2.61
CA PRO A 506 3.21 -27.52 -3.14
C PRO A 506 3.94 -28.16 -4.34
N LEU A 507 4.58 -27.34 -5.17
CA LEU A 507 5.36 -27.81 -6.32
C LEU A 507 6.79 -28.27 -5.97
N ALA A 508 7.28 -27.97 -4.76
CA ALA A 508 8.68 -28.24 -4.41
C ALA A 508 9.05 -29.73 -4.47
N GLN A 509 8.13 -30.61 -4.07
CA GLN A 509 8.33 -32.07 -4.12
C GLN A 509 8.46 -32.59 -5.57
N TYR A 510 7.86 -31.92 -6.55
CA TYR A 510 7.85 -32.31 -7.95
C TYR A 510 8.96 -31.65 -8.77
N ARG A 511 9.74 -30.72 -8.19
CA ARG A 511 10.70 -29.86 -8.91
C ARG A 511 11.66 -30.66 -9.80
N LYS A 512 12.27 -31.73 -9.29
CA LYS A 512 13.21 -32.55 -10.06
C LYS A 512 12.54 -33.21 -11.26
N ALA A 513 11.35 -33.81 -11.06
CA ALA A 513 10.59 -34.44 -12.09
C ALA A 513 10.12 -33.44 -13.15
N LEU A 514 9.66 -32.26 -12.75
CA LEU A 514 9.26 -31.17 -13.65
C LEU A 514 10.44 -30.70 -14.53
N GLN A 515 11.62 -30.51 -13.95
CA GLN A 515 12.81 -30.10 -14.69
C GLN A 515 13.24 -31.15 -15.71
N TRP A 516 13.23 -32.44 -15.37
CA TRP A 516 13.54 -33.53 -16.30
C TRP A 516 12.57 -33.63 -17.47
N ASN A 517 11.30 -33.26 -17.25
CA ASN A 517 10.28 -33.23 -18.28
C ASN A 517 10.20 -31.92 -19.06
N GLY A 518 11.21 -31.03 -18.92
CA GLY A 518 11.32 -29.79 -19.68
C GLY A 518 10.38 -28.68 -19.25
N PHE A 519 9.81 -28.72 -18.02
CA PHE A 519 9.03 -27.63 -17.45
C PHE A 519 9.93 -26.48 -17.01
N VAL A 520 9.54 -25.28 -17.35
CA VAL A 520 10.26 -24.03 -17.05
C VAL A 520 9.64 -23.36 -15.82
N SER A 521 10.47 -22.84 -14.92
CA SER A 521 9.97 -22.06 -13.78
C SER A 521 9.44 -20.69 -14.22
N MET A 522 8.54 -20.11 -13.43
CA MET A 522 7.94 -18.81 -13.72
C MET A 522 9.00 -17.70 -13.82
N GLN A 523 9.99 -17.70 -12.96
CA GLN A 523 11.11 -16.75 -13.03
C GLN A 523 11.86 -16.83 -14.37
N LYS A 524 12.12 -18.02 -14.89
CA LYS A 524 12.75 -18.20 -16.19
C LYS A 524 11.81 -17.84 -17.33
N ALA A 525 10.53 -18.16 -17.21
CA ALA A 525 9.51 -17.87 -18.22
C ALA A 525 9.42 -16.37 -18.51
N GLN A 526 9.52 -15.51 -17.51
CA GLN A 526 9.49 -14.06 -17.67
C GLN A 526 10.63 -13.50 -18.53
N HIS A 527 11.77 -14.20 -18.61
CA HIS A 527 12.94 -13.76 -19.39
C HIS A 527 12.98 -14.33 -20.81
N ILE A 528 12.03 -15.17 -21.19
CA ILE A 528 11.97 -15.77 -22.52
C ILE A 528 11.20 -14.83 -23.46
N ARG A 529 11.80 -14.60 -24.65
CA ARG A 529 11.23 -13.71 -25.67
C ARG A 529 9.90 -14.27 -26.20
N GLN A 530 8.98 -13.36 -26.56
CA GLN A 530 7.67 -13.68 -27.14
C GLN A 530 7.75 -14.68 -28.29
N GLY A 531 6.75 -15.56 -28.40
CA GLY A 531 6.57 -16.48 -29.54
C GLY A 531 7.11 -17.89 -29.34
N LYS A 532 7.49 -18.28 -28.11
CA LYS A 532 7.86 -19.69 -27.82
C LYS A 532 6.81 -20.33 -26.90
N ASP A 533 6.38 -21.54 -27.30
CA ASP A 533 5.58 -22.40 -26.42
C ASP A 533 6.42 -22.83 -25.22
N LEU A 534 5.92 -22.60 -24.04
CA LEU A 534 6.56 -22.95 -22.78
C LEU A 534 5.65 -23.90 -21.99
N LYS A 535 6.26 -24.91 -21.39
CA LYS A 535 5.56 -25.77 -20.42
C LYS A 535 5.92 -25.32 -19.00
N SER A 536 4.93 -25.02 -18.19
CA SER A 536 5.13 -24.69 -16.78
C SER A 536 4.10 -25.39 -15.91
N ALA A 537 4.51 -25.76 -14.70
CA ALA A 537 3.61 -26.23 -13.65
C ALA A 537 3.38 -25.09 -12.67
N VAL A 538 2.14 -24.76 -12.43
CA VAL A 538 1.77 -23.58 -11.65
C VAL A 538 0.59 -23.84 -10.71
N ILE A 539 0.45 -23.01 -9.69
CA ILE A 539 -0.75 -22.91 -8.88
C ILE A 539 -1.54 -21.70 -9.36
N ILE A 540 -2.85 -21.86 -9.50
CA ILE A 540 -3.76 -20.76 -9.75
C ILE A 540 -4.01 -20.06 -8.42
N GLN A 541 -3.57 -18.81 -8.28
CA GLN A 541 -3.68 -18.06 -7.03
C GLN A 541 -4.94 -17.20 -6.98
N VAL A 542 -5.29 -16.56 -8.11
CA VAL A 542 -6.44 -15.65 -8.20
C VAL A 542 -7.11 -15.84 -9.56
N ILE A 543 -8.43 -15.86 -9.59
CA ILE A 543 -9.23 -15.89 -10.80
C ILE A 543 -10.14 -14.66 -10.84
N LYS A 544 -9.97 -13.82 -11.85
CA LYS A 544 -10.82 -12.65 -12.08
C LYS A 544 -11.58 -12.82 -13.39
N GLU A 545 -12.83 -13.26 -13.29
CA GLU A 545 -13.72 -13.33 -14.45
C GLU A 545 -14.10 -11.94 -14.95
N ILE A 546 -14.10 -11.77 -16.26
CA ILE A 546 -14.60 -10.57 -16.93
C ILE A 546 -15.37 -10.97 -18.20
N ARG A 547 -16.13 -10.01 -18.74
CA ARG A 547 -16.74 -10.15 -20.06
C ARG A 547 -16.06 -9.24 -21.08
N THR A 548 -15.84 -9.75 -22.25
CA THR A 548 -15.35 -8.98 -23.40
C THR A 548 -16.41 -7.98 -23.88
N LYS A 549 -16.03 -7.05 -24.77
CA LYS A 549 -17.00 -6.14 -25.44
C LYS A 549 -18.10 -6.87 -26.20
N LYS A 550 -17.86 -8.14 -26.62
CA LYS A 550 -18.81 -9.01 -27.31
C LYS A 550 -19.68 -9.83 -26.35
N GLY A 551 -19.55 -9.65 -25.02
CA GLY A 551 -20.32 -10.37 -24.01
C GLY A 551 -19.79 -11.76 -23.63
N GLU A 552 -18.72 -12.24 -24.24
CA GLU A 552 -18.12 -13.54 -23.96
C GLU A 552 -17.35 -13.51 -22.63
N LYS A 553 -17.40 -14.59 -21.86
CA LYS A 553 -16.64 -14.75 -20.62
C LYS A 553 -15.16 -15.04 -20.92
N MET A 554 -14.27 -14.42 -20.17
CA MET A 554 -12.83 -14.68 -20.11
C MET A 554 -12.33 -14.45 -18.69
N ALA A 555 -11.10 -14.86 -18.37
CA ALA A 555 -10.52 -14.62 -17.05
C ALA A 555 -9.09 -14.08 -17.14
N PHE A 556 -8.77 -13.16 -16.23
CA PHE A 556 -7.40 -12.90 -15.81
C PHE A 556 -7.09 -13.81 -14.63
N VAL A 557 -6.00 -14.53 -14.69
CA VAL A 557 -5.57 -15.43 -13.63
C VAL A 557 -4.16 -15.09 -13.19
N THR A 558 -3.95 -15.03 -11.88
CA THR A 558 -2.61 -15.00 -11.34
C THR A 558 -2.15 -16.44 -11.13
N ILE A 559 -1.10 -16.81 -11.80
CA ILE A 559 -0.47 -18.14 -11.73
C ILE A 559 0.94 -18.01 -11.17
N GLY A 560 1.38 -19.00 -10.41
CA GLY A 560 2.71 -18.94 -9.81
C GLY A 560 3.30 -20.30 -9.49
N ASP A 561 4.61 -20.31 -9.29
CA ASP A 561 5.35 -21.43 -8.71
C ASP A 561 6.16 -20.96 -7.49
N GLU A 562 7.09 -21.76 -7.02
CA GLU A 562 7.97 -21.41 -5.91
C GLU A 562 8.94 -20.26 -6.21
N THR A 563 9.11 -19.90 -7.50
CA THR A 563 10.11 -18.91 -7.94
C THR A 563 9.49 -17.54 -8.20
N ASP A 564 8.34 -17.48 -8.88
CA ASP A 564 7.65 -16.23 -9.22
C ASP A 564 6.18 -16.46 -9.59
N ASP A 565 5.43 -15.34 -9.72
CA ASP A 565 4.05 -15.30 -10.18
C ASP A 565 3.94 -14.48 -11.46
N MET A 566 2.93 -14.77 -12.25
CA MET A 566 2.65 -14.08 -13.50
C MET A 566 1.14 -13.93 -13.68
N GLU A 567 0.72 -12.82 -14.27
CA GLU A 567 -0.65 -12.67 -14.74
C GLU A 567 -0.79 -13.31 -16.13
N ALA A 568 -1.74 -14.19 -16.28
CA ALA A 568 -2.08 -14.83 -17.53
C ALA A 568 -3.53 -14.54 -17.93
N VAL A 569 -3.81 -14.59 -19.23
CA VAL A 569 -5.15 -14.31 -19.75
C VAL A 569 -5.71 -15.59 -20.38
N ILE A 570 -6.84 -16.03 -19.87
CA ILE A 570 -7.61 -17.13 -20.44
C ILE A 570 -8.68 -16.53 -21.34
N PHE A 571 -8.41 -16.55 -22.66
CA PHE A 571 -9.31 -16.00 -23.67
C PHE A 571 -10.60 -16.82 -23.79
N PRO A 572 -11.70 -16.26 -24.35
CA PRO A 572 -13.02 -16.87 -24.37
C PRO A 572 -13.05 -18.29 -24.91
N ASN A 573 -12.27 -18.58 -25.96
CA ASN A 573 -12.23 -19.92 -26.56
C ASN A 573 -11.72 -20.98 -25.58
N LEU A 574 -10.65 -20.68 -24.85
CA LEU A 574 -10.12 -21.60 -23.84
C LEU A 574 -11.02 -21.59 -22.59
N TYR A 575 -11.52 -20.39 -22.18
CA TYR A 575 -12.34 -20.28 -20.98
C TYR A 575 -13.65 -21.10 -21.06
N ARG A 576 -14.25 -21.22 -22.22
CA ARG A 576 -15.43 -22.11 -22.44
C ARG A 576 -15.16 -23.57 -22.05
N ASN A 577 -13.93 -24.03 -22.25
CA ASN A 577 -13.55 -25.42 -21.98
C ASN A 577 -13.08 -25.66 -20.56
N VAL A 578 -12.43 -24.65 -19.95
CA VAL A 578 -11.78 -24.83 -18.65
C VAL A 578 -12.49 -24.10 -17.50
N GLY A 579 -13.31 -23.09 -17.78
CA GLY A 579 -13.90 -22.21 -16.77
C GLY A 579 -14.79 -22.90 -15.74
N SER A 580 -15.37 -24.08 -16.09
CA SER A 580 -16.25 -24.82 -15.18
C SER A 580 -15.50 -25.59 -14.07
N TRP A 581 -14.24 -25.95 -14.30
CA TRP A 581 -13.42 -26.70 -13.35
C TRP A 581 -12.23 -25.91 -12.80
N LEU A 582 -11.98 -24.72 -13.35
CA LEU A 582 -10.89 -23.86 -12.91
C LEU A 582 -11.20 -23.27 -11.54
N THR A 583 -10.35 -23.58 -10.55
CA THR A 583 -10.50 -23.06 -9.18
C THR A 583 -9.18 -22.49 -8.65
N GLU A 584 -9.27 -21.58 -7.70
CA GLU A 584 -8.10 -21.08 -6.97
C GLU A 584 -7.45 -22.23 -6.19
N GLU A 585 -6.14 -22.12 -5.94
CA GLU A 585 -5.27 -23.12 -5.30
C GLU A 585 -5.09 -24.43 -6.10
N MET A 586 -5.57 -24.50 -7.33
CA MET A 586 -5.42 -25.67 -8.19
C MET A 586 -4.03 -25.73 -8.82
N LEU A 587 -3.43 -26.93 -8.79
CA LEU A 587 -2.19 -27.23 -9.51
C LEU A 587 -2.52 -27.58 -10.95
N VAL A 588 -1.92 -26.86 -11.91
CA VAL A 588 -2.16 -27.05 -13.32
C VAL A 588 -0.86 -27.05 -14.13
N PHE A 589 -0.86 -27.78 -15.22
CA PHE A 589 0.15 -27.66 -16.27
C PHE A 589 -0.37 -26.72 -17.35
N ILE A 590 0.46 -25.75 -17.70
CA ILE A 590 0.16 -24.78 -18.75
C ILE A 590 1.18 -24.88 -19.86
N LYS A 591 0.74 -24.58 -21.09
CA LYS A 591 1.56 -24.53 -22.30
C LYS A 591 1.36 -23.21 -23.03
#